data_27c7d485a66103f7bf3237819f788e48
#
_entry.id   27c7d485a66103f7bf3237819f788e48
#
_cell.length_a   1.000
_cell.length_b   1.000
_cell.length_c   1.000
_cell.angle_alpha   90.00
_cell.angle_beta   90.00
_cell.angle_gamma   90.00
#
_symmetry.space_group_name_H-M   'P 1'
#
loop_
_entity.id
_entity.type
_entity.pdbx_description
1 polymer ?
#
loop_
_entity_poly.entity_id
_entity_poly.type
_entity_poly.pdbx_seq_one_letter_code
_entity_poly.pdbx_strand_id
1 'polypeptide(L)' 'MAKCPKCGTEVSKPKKTWKMAGRPDKAGKRMQLEIALYECPTKCGHVFREVLSKKKI' A
#
# COMPACT_ATOMS: atom_id res chain seq x y z
N MET A 1 -2.49 -6.15 -6.79
CA MET A 1 -3.73 -5.63 -7.37
C MET A 1 -4.66 -5.15 -6.29
N ALA A 2 -5.23 -3.99 -6.48
CA ALA A 2 -6.10 -3.39 -5.50
C ALA A 2 -7.39 -2.90 -6.17
N LYS A 3 -8.47 -2.89 -5.41
CA LYS A 3 -9.74 -2.39 -5.89
C LYS A 3 -10.09 -1.09 -5.19
N CYS A 4 -10.57 -0.13 -5.94
CA CYS A 4 -11.07 1.10 -5.35
C CYS A 4 -12.29 0.79 -4.48
N PRO A 5 -12.26 1.19 -3.19
CA PRO A 5 -13.38 0.87 -2.29
C PRO A 5 -14.67 1.62 -2.62
N LYS A 6 -14.59 2.67 -3.42
CA LYS A 6 -15.77 3.46 -3.77
C LYS A 6 -16.45 3.01 -5.05
N CYS A 7 -15.69 2.72 -6.08
CA CYS A 7 -16.26 2.35 -7.38
C CYS A 7 -15.99 0.91 -7.79
N GLY A 8 -15.15 0.20 -7.04
CA GLY A 8 -14.84 -1.19 -7.32
C GLY A 8 -13.94 -1.41 -8.53
N THR A 9 -13.38 -0.35 -9.07
CA THR A 9 -12.49 -0.47 -10.22
C THR A 9 -11.18 -1.12 -9.79
N GLU A 10 -10.76 -2.11 -10.55
CA GLU A 10 -9.50 -2.79 -10.27
C GLU A 10 -8.33 -1.98 -10.78
N VAL A 11 -7.36 -1.74 -9.91
CA VAL A 11 -6.14 -1.02 -10.24
C VAL A 11 -4.98 -1.99 -10.12
N SER A 12 -4.31 -2.26 -11.24
CA SER A 12 -3.21 -3.22 -11.28
C SER A 12 -1.85 -2.59 -11.04
N LYS A 13 -1.70 -1.31 -11.34
CA LYS A 13 -0.41 -0.61 -11.19
C LYS A 13 -0.51 0.50 -10.17
N PRO A 14 0.43 0.57 -9.22
CA PRO A 14 0.47 1.67 -8.27
C PRO A 14 0.98 2.94 -8.93
N LYS A 15 0.48 4.08 -8.48
CA LYS A 15 0.97 5.37 -8.90
C LYS A 15 2.34 5.65 -8.31
N LYS A 16 2.54 5.24 -7.06
CA LYS A 16 3.78 5.43 -6.32
C LYS A 16 4.00 4.25 -5.39
N THR A 17 5.26 3.96 -5.14
CA THR A 17 5.62 2.96 -4.14
C THR A 17 6.76 3.50 -3.27
N TRP A 18 6.75 3.12 -2.02
CA TRP A 18 7.82 3.48 -1.10
C TRP A 18 7.93 2.44 -0.01
N LYS A 19 9.05 2.47 0.70
CA LYS A 19 9.30 1.58 1.81
C LYS A 19 9.27 2.38 3.11
N MET A 20 8.58 1.84 4.11
CA MET A 20 8.51 2.44 5.42
C MET A 20 8.98 1.46 6.47
N ALA A 21 9.75 1.97 7.44
CA ALA A 21 10.11 1.18 8.60
C ALA A 21 8.94 1.21 9.58
N GLY A 22 8.44 0.02 9.93
CA GLY A 22 7.39 -0.10 10.92
C GLY A 22 7.93 0.06 12.34
N ARG A 23 7.03 -0.01 13.32
CA ARG A 23 7.43 0.01 14.71
C ARG A 23 8.17 -1.26 15.09
N PRO A 24 9.18 -1.16 15.96
CA PRO A 24 9.85 -2.36 16.46
C PRO A 24 8.88 -3.21 17.26
N ASP A 25 9.00 -4.51 17.12
CA ASP A 25 8.16 -5.42 17.90
C ASP A 25 8.75 -5.60 19.31
N LYS A 26 8.15 -6.50 20.10
CA LYS A 26 8.59 -6.76 21.48
C LYS A 26 10.02 -7.26 21.56
N ALA A 27 10.54 -7.86 20.52
CA ALA A 27 11.91 -8.33 20.47
C ALA A 27 12.88 -7.27 19.95
N GLY A 28 12.40 -6.07 19.67
CA GLY A 28 13.22 -4.99 19.16
C GLY A 28 13.53 -5.09 17.68
N LYS A 29 12.89 -6.01 16.97
CA LYS A 29 13.08 -6.17 15.54
C LYS A 29 12.12 -5.25 14.79
N ARG A 30 12.66 -4.54 13.82
CA ARG A 30 11.84 -3.66 12.98
C ARG A 30 11.29 -4.42 11.79
N MET A 31 10.10 -4.04 11.38
CA MET A 31 9.50 -4.58 10.16
C MET A 31 9.51 -3.52 9.08
N GLN A 32 9.98 -3.90 7.91
CA GLN A 32 9.93 -3.04 6.75
C GLN A 32 8.65 -3.32 5.98
N LEU A 33 7.87 -2.27 5.74
CA LEU A 33 6.63 -2.37 4.99
C LEU A 33 6.81 -1.74 3.62
N GLU A 34 6.41 -2.44 2.60
CA GLU A 34 6.39 -1.90 1.25
C GLU A 34 4.97 -1.45 0.94
N ILE A 35 4.81 -0.16 0.72
CA ILE A 35 3.51 0.44 0.52
C ILE A 35 3.38 0.94 -0.91
N ALA A 36 2.23 0.68 -1.51
CA ALA A 36 1.91 1.18 -2.84
C ALA A 36 0.73 2.13 -2.77
N LEU A 37 0.86 3.25 -3.45
CA LEU A 37 -0.21 4.22 -3.58
C LEU A 37 -0.94 3.98 -4.89
N TYR A 38 -2.23 3.68 -4.79
CA TYR A 38 -3.07 3.47 -5.95
C TYR A 38 -4.01 4.65 -6.14
N GLU A 39 -4.22 5.00 -7.39
CA GLU A 39 -5.18 6.04 -7.74
C GLU A 39 -6.22 5.42 -8.68
N CYS A 40 -7.48 5.64 -8.37
CA CYS A 40 -8.55 5.15 -9.20
C CYS A 40 -8.54 5.86 -10.55
N PRO A 41 -8.48 5.12 -11.67
CA PRO A 41 -8.45 5.73 -13.00
C PRO A 41 -9.81 6.21 -13.48
N THR A 42 -10.85 5.97 -12.71
CA THR A 42 -12.21 6.35 -13.07
C THR A 42 -12.60 7.70 -12.48
N LYS A 43 -13.85 8.05 -12.64
CA LYS A 43 -14.39 9.35 -12.23
C LYS A 43 -14.27 9.64 -10.74
N CYS A 44 -14.14 8.62 -9.90
CA CYS A 44 -14.10 8.86 -8.47
C CYS A 44 -12.77 9.49 -8.00
N GLY A 45 -11.69 9.27 -8.72
CA GLY A 45 -10.40 9.88 -8.40
C GLY A 45 -9.91 9.59 -7.00
N HIS A 46 -10.36 8.50 -6.40
CA HIS A 46 -10.00 8.16 -5.03
C HIS A 46 -8.59 7.60 -4.96
N VAL A 47 -7.82 8.09 -4.00
CA VAL A 47 -6.46 7.62 -3.76
C VAL A 47 -6.47 6.75 -2.52
N PHE A 48 -5.87 5.57 -2.62
CA PHE A 48 -5.79 4.64 -1.49
C PHE A 48 -4.42 3.97 -1.45
N ARG A 49 -4.06 3.49 -0.28
CA ARG A 49 -2.78 2.83 -0.04
C ARG A 49 -2.98 1.37 0.30
N GLU A 50 -2.03 0.55 -0.13
CA GLU A 50 -2.02 -0.86 0.24
C GLU A 50 -0.62 -1.30 0.59
N VAL A 51 -0.53 -2.23 1.54
CA VAL A 51 0.73 -2.84 1.93
C VAL A 51 0.98 -4.02 1.01
N LEU A 52 2.06 -3.96 0.23
CA LEU A 52 2.43 -5.02 -0.70
C LEU A 52 3.13 -6.17 0.02
N SER A 53 4.06 -5.85 0.91
CA SER A 53 4.78 -6.88 1.63
C SER A 53 5.30 -6.38 2.96
N LYS A 54 5.60 -7.32 3.83
CA LYS A 54 6.18 -7.06 5.14
C LYS A 54 7.45 -7.90 5.25
N LYS A 55 8.54 -7.25 5.61
CA LYS A 55 9.81 -7.93 5.84
C LYS A 55 10.35 -7.60 7.21
N LYS A 56 10.87 -8.61 7.88
CA LYS A 56 11.60 -8.39 9.13
C LYS A 56 13.03 -7.96 8.79
N ILE A 57 13.47 -6.93 9.44
CA ILE A 57 14.83 -6.43 9.28
C ILE A 57 15.68 -6.91 10.44
#